data_6323ae5305085b3871c8b12ce4b18aff
#
_entry.id   6323ae5305085b3871c8b12ce4b18aff
#
_cell.length_a   1.000
_cell.length_b   1.000
_cell.length_c   1.000
_cell.angle_alpha   90.00
_cell.angle_beta   90.00
_cell.angle_gamma   90.00
#
_symmetry.space_group_name_H-M   'P 1'
#
loop_
_entity.id
_entity.type
_entity.pdbx_description
1 polymer ?
#
loop_
_entity_poly.entity_id
_entity_poly.type
_entity_poly.pdbx_seq_one_letter_code
_entity_poly.pdbx_strand_id
1 'polypeptide(L)'
;MNKGQNLYRKAKKIIPGGNQFLSKRPEMFLPDQWPAYYKKAKGCKIWDLDNNQFIDMSLMGVGSCSLGYSNYKVNLAVTKSLKNG
;
A
#
# COMPACT_ATOMS: atom_id res chain seq x y z
N MET A 1 -7.83 -17.19 2.39
CA MET A 1 -7.74 -16.45 3.66
C MET A 1 -7.28 -15.03 3.41
N ASN A 2 -7.84 -14.05 4.10
CA ASN A 2 -7.46 -12.65 3.92
C ASN A 2 -6.37 -12.25 4.91
N LYS A 3 -5.12 -12.44 4.52
CA LYS A 3 -3.94 -12.11 5.35
C LYS A 3 -3.86 -10.62 5.67
N GLY A 4 -4.22 -9.77 4.71
CA GLY A 4 -4.22 -8.32 4.91
C GLY A 4 -5.21 -7.89 6.00
N GLN A 5 -6.42 -8.40 5.96
CA GLN A 5 -7.42 -8.11 6.99
C GLN A 5 -7.01 -8.65 8.37
N ASN A 6 -6.40 -9.83 8.40
CA ASN A 6 -5.89 -10.39 9.66
C ASN A 6 -4.78 -9.53 10.25
N LEU A 7 -3.86 -9.04 9.41
CA LEU A 7 -2.82 -8.12 9.84
C LEU A 7 -3.41 -6.79 10.32
N TYR A 8 -4.42 -6.28 9.63
CA TYR A 8 -5.10 -5.04 10.02
C TYR A 8 -5.76 -5.15 11.40
N ARG A 9 -6.40 -6.28 11.69
CA ARG A 9 -6.97 -6.52 13.03
C ARG A 9 -5.91 -6.47 14.12
N LYS A 10 -4.71 -7.00 13.85
CA LYS A 10 -3.57 -6.90 14.77
C LYS A 10 -3.07 -5.45 14.89
N ALA A 11 -2.93 -4.77 13.76
CA ALA A 11 -2.45 -3.39 13.72
C ALA A 11 -3.36 -2.45 14.53
N LYS A 12 -4.68 -2.61 14.48
CA LYS A 12 -5.62 -1.80 15.25
C LYS A 12 -5.43 -1.88 16.77
N LYS A 13 -4.81 -2.95 17.27
CA LYS A 13 -4.51 -3.09 18.70
C LYS A 13 -3.27 -2.29 19.12
N ILE A 14 -2.43 -1.91 18.19
CA ILE A 14 -1.13 -1.27 18.44
C ILE A 14 -1.14 0.17 17.93
N ILE A 15 -1.75 0.40 16.77
CA ILE A 15 -1.75 1.68 16.08
C ILE A 15 -3.15 2.27 16.16
N PRO A 16 -3.35 3.47 16.74
CA PRO A 16 -4.65 4.14 16.71
C PRO A 16 -5.16 4.27 15.27
N GLY A 17 -6.36 3.73 15.01
CA GLY A 17 -6.94 3.72 13.66
C GLY A 17 -6.37 2.65 12.73
N GLY A 18 -5.34 1.91 13.13
CA GLY A 18 -4.76 0.78 12.39
C GLY A 18 -3.80 1.17 11.25
N ASN A 19 -3.76 2.42 10.84
CA ASN A 19 -2.83 2.94 9.84
C ASN A 19 -2.58 4.43 10.06
N GLN A 20 -1.74 5.04 9.22
CA GLN A 20 -1.34 6.44 9.37
C GLN A 20 -2.41 7.45 8.90
N PHE A 21 -3.37 7.05 8.10
CA PHE A 21 -4.43 7.92 7.58
C PHE A 21 -5.81 7.35 7.88
N LEU A 22 -6.61 8.06 8.65
CA LEU A 22 -7.98 7.64 8.98
C LEU A 22 -8.84 7.45 7.74
N SER A 23 -8.67 8.30 6.72
CA SER A 23 -9.39 8.20 5.46
C SER A 23 -8.98 7.00 4.60
N LYS A 24 -7.90 6.31 4.94
CA LYS A 24 -7.39 5.14 4.21
C LYS A 24 -7.64 3.83 4.92
N ARG A 25 -8.44 3.85 5.98
CA ARG A 25 -8.82 2.61 6.67
C ARG A 25 -9.61 1.70 5.73
N PRO A 26 -9.34 0.39 5.73
CA PRO A 26 -10.03 -0.57 4.85
C PRO A 26 -11.55 -0.48 4.89
N GLU A 27 -12.14 -0.25 6.05
CA GLU A 27 -13.60 -0.14 6.20
C GLU A 27 -14.21 1.08 5.50
N MET A 28 -13.39 2.06 5.11
CA MET A 28 -13.85 3.21 4.33
C MET A 28 -14.13 2.84 2.87
N PHE A 29 -13.62 1.68 2.42
CA PHE A 29 -13.75 1.21 1.04
C PHE A 29 -14.64 -0.03 0.97
N LEU A 30 -14.20 -1.12 1.59
CA LEU A 30 -14.94 -2.38 1.60
C LEU A 30 -14.66 -3.12 2.91
N PRO A 31 -15.55 -2.99 3.91
CA PRO A 31 -15.34 -3.62 5.20
C PRO A 31 -15.05 -5.11 5.10
N ASP A 32 -14.06 -5.57 5.84
CA ASP A 32 -13.62 -6.97 5.96
C ASP A 32 -13.13 -7.64 4.68
N GLN A 33 -13.18 -6.95 3.54
CA GLN A 33 -12.79 -7.51 2.24
C GLN A 33 -11.70 -6.70 1.54
N TRP A 34 -11.56 -5.40 1.86
CA TRP A 34 -10.55 -4.55 1.22
C TRP A 34 -9.15 -5.14 1.42
N PRO A 35 -8.30 -5.19 0.37
CA PRO A 35 -6.90 -5.61 0.52
C PRO A 35 -6.15 -4.56 1.34
N ALA A 36 -6.10 -4.76 2.66
CA ALA A 36 -5.63 -3.75 3.61
C ALA A 36 -4.15 -3.39 3.45
N TYR A 37 -3.35 -4.30 2.95
CA TYR A 37 -1.91 -4.11 2.72
C TYR A 37 -1.50 -4.73 1.40
N TYR A 38 -0.48 -4.15 0.79
CA TYR A 38 0.17 -4.77 -0.36
C TYR A 38 1.59 -5.20 0.00
N LYS A 39 2.10 -6.19 -0.68
CA LYS A 39 3.50 -6.62 -0.58
C LYS A 39 4.35 -6.16 -1.77
N LYS A 40 3.72 -5.79 -2.86
CA LYS A 40 4.38 -5.34 -4.08
C LYS A 40 3.45 -4.40 -4.84
N ALA A 41 4.03 -3.35 -5.39
CA ALA A 41 3.35 -2.44 -6.29
C ALA A 41 4.27 -2.06 -7.44
N LYS A 42 3.75 -2.05 -8.67
CA LYS A 42 4.49 -1.67 -9.86
C LYS A 42 3.57 -1.13 -10.95
N GLY A 43 3.91 0.03 -11.50
CA GLY A 43 3.04 0.70 -12.47
C GLY A 43 1.70 1.01 -11.81
N CYS A 44 0.61 0.53 -12.38
CA CYS A 44 -0.73 0.67 -11.83
C CYS A 44 -1.23 -0.60 -11.10
N LYS A 45 -0.35 -1.56 -10.88
CA LYS A 45 -0.72 -2.85 -10.28
C LYS A 45 -0.21 -2.98 -8.87
N ILE A 46 -1.02 -3.58 -8.01
CA ILE A 46 -0.63 -3.97 -6.66
C ILE A 46 -0.90 -5.46 -6.44
N TRP A 47 -0.16 -6.05 -5.52
CA TRP A 47 -0.36 -7.43 -5.08
C TRP A 47 -0.53 -7.44 -3.58
N ASP A 48 -1.64 -8.00 -3.12
CA ASP A 48 -1.92 -8.10 -1.69
C ASP A 48 -1.06 -9.19 -1.01
N LEU A 49 -1.27 -9.40 0.28
CA LEU A 49 -0.49 -10.40 1.03
C LEU A 49 -0.84 -11.85 0.64
N ASP A 50 -1.93 -12.07 -0.06
CA ASP A 50 -2.35 -13.37 -0.58
C ASP A 50 -1.99 -13.57 -2.06
N ASN A 51 -1.18 -12.68 -2.64
CA ASN A 51 -0.77 -12.68 -4.05
C ASN A 51 -1.88 -12.37 -5.05
N ASN A 52 -3.02 -11.85 -4.62
CA ASN A 52 -4.02 -11.36 -5.55
C ASN A 52 -3.53 -10.06 -6.20
N GLN A 53 -3.67 -9.98 -7.52
CA GLN A 53 -3.30 -8.79 -8.27
C GLN A 53 -4.52 -7.89 -8.49
N PHE A 54 -4.33 -6.60 -8.30
CA PHE A 54 -5.36 -5.58 -8.53
C PHE A 54 -4.80 -4.46 -9.39
N ILE A 55 -5.70 -3.78 -10.12
CA ILE A 55 -5.39 -2.51 -10.76
C ILE A 55 -5.75 -1.40 -9.77
N ASP A 56 -4.78 -0.55 -9.45
CA ASP A 56 -5.02 0.59 -8.56
C ASP A 56 -5.62 1.75 -9.36
N MET A 57 -6.88 2.02 -9.10
CA MET A 57 -7.62 3.12 -9.72
C MET A 57 -7.75 4.33 -8.78
N SER A 58 -7.00 4.33 -7.68
CA SER A 58 -7.04 5.38 -6.66
C SER A 58 -5.97 6.46 -6.91
N LEU A 59 -5.74 7.29 -5.89
CA LEU A 59 -4.78 8.40 -5.97
C LEU A 59 -3.31 7.98 -5.83
N MET A 60 -3.01 6.71 -5.72
CA MET A 60 -1.64 6.19 -5.67
C MET A 60 -0.73 6.98 -4.70
N GLY A 61 -1.04 6.89 -3.40
CA GLY A 61 -0.28 7.61 -2.38
C GLY A 61 -0.57 9.11 -2.35
N VAL A 62 -1.84 9.49 -2.56
CA VAL A 62 -2.32 10.89 -2.57
C VAL A 62 -1.58 11.71 -3.64
N GLY A 63 -1.43 11.11 -4.83
CA GLY A 63 -0.81 11.75 -5.99
C GLY A 63 0.72 11.74 -6.00
N SER A 64 1.37 11.16 -4.98
CA SER A 64 2.83 11.11 -4.91
C SER A 64 3.45 10.18 -5.95
N CYS A 65 2.72 9.16 -6.39
CA CYS A 65 3.18 8.17 -7.36
C CYS A 65 2.63 8.44 -8.77
N SER A 66 2.66 9.69 -9.22
CA SER A 66 2.11 10.11 -10.52
C SER A 66 2.74 9.38 -11.72
N LEU A 67 3.97 8.87 -11.60
CA LEU A 67 4.64 8.07 -12.63
C LEU A 67 4.32 6.57 -12.51
N GLY A 68 3.43 6.20 -11.63
CA GLY A 68 3.19 4.80 -11.25
C GLY A 68 4.10 4.34 -10.12
N TYR A 69 3.75 3.20 -9.54
CA TYR A 69 4.53 2.61 -8.45
C TYR A 69 5.87 2.07 -8.96
N SER A 70 6.90 2.20 -8.14
CA SER A 70 8.22 1.60 -8.39
C SER A 70 8.80 1.99 -9.75
N ASN A 71 8.74 3.28 -10.10
CA ASN A 71 9.34 3.78 -11.34
C ASN A 71 10.85 3.52 -11.32
N TYR A 72 11.36 2.90 -12.38
CA TYR A 72 12.75 2.47 -12.47
C TYR A 72 13.76 3.61 -12.29
N LYS A 73 13.55 4.73 -12.99
CA LYS A 73 14.47 5.89 -12.90
C LYS A 73 14.47 6.52 -11.52
N VAL A 74 13.28 6.63 -10.91
CA VAL A 74 13.14 7.16 -9.55
C VAL A 74 13.83 6.22 -8.55
N ASN A 75 13.62 4.92 -8.67
CA ASN A 75 14.25 3.92 -7.80
C ASN A 75 15.77 3.99 -7.87
N LEU A 76 16.34 4.13 -9.07
CA LEU A 76 17.78 4.29 -9.24
C LEU A 76 18.31 5.53 -8.52
N ALA A 77 17.64 6.67 -8.68
CA ALA A 77 18.03 7.92 -8.03
C ALA A 77 17.96 7.80 -6.51
N VAL A 78 16.90 7.21 -5.97
CA VAL A 78 16.72 6.98 -4.52
C VAL A 78 17.81 6.05 -4.00
N THR A 79 18.06 4.93 -4.67
CA THR A 79 19.09 3.96 -4.26
C THR A 79 20.47 4.63 -4.19
N LYS A 80 20.79 5.48 -5.17
CA LYS A 80 22.04 6.24 -5.18
C LYS A 80 22.11 7.24 -4.03
N SER A 81 21.03 7.94 -3.74
CA SER A 81 20.96 8.94 -2.66
C SER A 81 21.03 8.34 -1.27
N LEU A 82 20.52 7.12 -1.08
CA LEU A 82 20.54 6.44 0.22
C LEU A 82 21.95 6.33 0.81
N LYS A 83 22.98 6.26 -0.02
CA LYS A 83 24.37 6.18 0.42
C LYS A 83 24.87 7.47 1.08
N ASN A 84 24.18 8.56 0.87
CA ASN A 84 24.56 9.88 1.37
C ASN A 84 23.68 10.34 2.56
N GLY A 85 22.81 9.47 3.05
CA GLY A 85 21.91 9.77 4.16
C GLY A 85 20.51 10.14 3.72
#